data_b347d2853be84c463f3438a862bca5d3
#
_entry.id   b347d2853be84c463f3438a862bca5d3
#
_cell.length_a   1.000
_cell.length_b   1.000
_cell.length_c   1.000
_cell.angle_alpha   90.00
_cell.angle_beta   90.00
_cell.angle_gamma   90.00
#
_symmetry.space_group_name_H-M   'P 1'
#
loop_
_entity.id
_entity.type
_entity.pdbx_description
1 polymer ?
#
loop_
_entity_poly.entity_id
_entity_poly.type
_entity_poly.pdbx_seq_one_letter_code
_entity_poly.pdbx_strand_id
1 'polypeptide(L)'
;AETSAERVEQIFTHLSPAEIAEIIAILPRDGSRQILESLKGDIALKVHQILNEYEVPVAAIAVHRLLLLPGDLTVEEAFKRFRLQAPLCDVTMYVYVIGAEHELRGVVDINELLQADPRSRLEQIMTRTVVVLSPSSLRDEAEALFRKYHFRAIPIVDRSRHVVGAV
;
A
#
# COMPACT_ATOMS: atom_id res chain seq x y z
N ALA A 1 13.95 35.98 26.03
CA ALA A 1 14.24 34.86 25.13
C ALA A 1 12.93 34.08 24.94
N GLU A 2 12.32 34.17 23.76
CA GLU A 2 11.16 33.35 23.41
C GLU A 2 11.52 31.88 23.49
N THR A 3 10.71 31.14 24.19
CA THR A 3 10.87 29.71 24.36
C THR A 3 10.69 29.01 23.00
N SER A 4 11.41 27.94 22.74
CA SER A 4 11.31 27.13 21.50
C SER A 4 9.86 26.77 21.16
N ALA A 5 9.01 26.56 22.16
CA ALA A 5 7.59 26.28 22.04
C ALA A 5 6.76 27.45 21.47
N GLU A 6 7.06 28.70 21.86
CA GLU A 6 6.35 29.89 21.36
C GLU A 6 6.64 30.15 19.88
N ARG A 7 7.87 29.88 19.42
CA ARG A 7 8.22 29.94 17.99
C ARG A 7 7.52 28.88 17.17
N VAL A 8 7.40 27.70 17.69
CA VAL A 8 6.69 26.58 17.05
C VAL A 8 5.21 26.93 16.92
N GLU A 9 4.58 27.45 17.96
CA GLU A 9 3.16 27.88 17.95
C GLU A 9 2.90 28.98 16.91
N GLN A 10 3.80 29.95 16.75
CA GLN A 10 3.71 31.00 15.74
C GLN A 10 3.79 30.47 14.29
N ILE A 11 4.65 29.51 14.03
CA ILE A 11 4.78 28.90 12.70
C ILE A 11 3.50 28.14 12.34
N PHE A 12 2.93 27.39 13.28
CA PHE A 12 1.74 26.57 13.03
C PHE A 12 0.43 27.36 12.95
N THR A 13 0.38 28.64 13.39
CA THR A 13 -0.80 29.50 13.24
C THR A 13 -1.17 29.80 11.78
N HIS A 14 -0.23 29.63 10.86
CA HIS A 14 -0.44 29.88 9.43
C HIS A 14 -0.63 28.63 8.58
N LEU A 15 -0.54 27.45 9.20
CA LEU A 15 -0.67 26.16 8.50
C LEU A 15 -2.06 25.56 8.76
N SER A 16 -2.57 24.89 7.74
CA SER A 16 -3.77 24.07 7.88
C SER A 16 -3.49 22.82 8.75
N PRO A 17 -4.51 22.23 9.39
CA PRO A 17 -4.34 20.99 10.14
C PRO A 17 -3.72 19.84 9.33
N ALA A 18 -3.97 19.78 8.01
CA ALA A 18 -3.40 18.80 7.12
C ALA A 18 -1.88 19.00 6.93
N GLU A 19 -1.44 20.25 6.69
CA GLU A 19 -0.01 20.57 6.56
C GLU A 19 0.74 20.30 7.88
N ILE A 20 0.12 20.58 9.01
CA ILE A 20 0.69 20.26 10.33
C ILE A 20 0.84 18.74 10.50
N ALA A 21 -0.17 17.95 10.12
CA ALA A 21 -0.14 16.51 10.20
C ALA A 21 0.95 15.91 9.28
N GLU A 22 1.12 16.43 8.06
CA GLU A 22 2.20 16.03 7.15
C GLU A 22 3.59 16.31 7.75
N ILE A 23 3.79 17.46 8.36
CA ILE A 23 5.05 17.80 9.04
C ILE A 23 5.33 16.83 10.19
N ILE A 24 4.31 16.54 11.00
CA ILE A 24 4.42 15.63 12.15
C ILE A 24 4.76 14.20 11.67
N ALA A 25 4.17 13.75 10.56
CA ALA A 25 4.39 12.42 10.01
C ALA A 25 5.84 12.17 9.54
N ILE A 26 6.58 13.21 9.13
CA ILE A 26 7.98 13.09 8.67
C ILE A 26 9.01 13.31 9.78
N LEU A 27 8.59 13.77 10.95
CA LEU A 27 9.51 14.06 12.06
C LEU A 27 9.83 12.81 12.90
N PRO A 28 11.01 12.77 13.54
CA PRO A 28 11.30 11.76 14.57
C PRO A 28 10.29 11.82 15.72
N ARG A 29 10.00 10.66 16.34
CA ARG A 29 8.98 10.52 17.40
C ARG A 29 9.04 11.56 18.52
N ASP A 30 10.26 11.96 18.94
CA ASP A 30 10.43 12.96 19.99
C ASP A 30 9.98 14.36 19.54
N GLY A 31 10.29 14.74 18.28
CA GLY A 31 9.87 16.01 17.69
C GLY A 31 8.36 16.07 17.44
N SER A 32 7.78 14.98 16.95
CA SER A 32 6.33 14.83 16.73
C SER A 32 5.55 15.02 18.02
N ARG A 33 6.03 14.42 19.11
CA ARG A 33 5.39 14.50 20.42
C ARG A 33 5.39 15.91 20.98
N GLN A 34 6.52 16.63 20.88
CA GLN A 34 6.63 18.01 21.35
C GLN A 34 5.66 18.95 20.62
N ILE A 35 5.51 18.75 19.31
CA ILE A 35 4.59 19.54 18.50
C ILE A 35 3.14 19.24 18.91
N LEU A 36 2.77 17.96 19.01
CA LEU A 36 1.42 17.54 19.42
C LEU A 36 1.03 18.10 20.78
N GLU A 37 1.96 18.14 21.76
CA GLU A 37 1.74 18.69 23.08
C GLU A 37 1.60 20.24 23.07
N SER A 38 2.16 20.92 22.06
CA SER A 38 2.07 22.37 21.90
C SER A 38 0.78 22.85 21.21
N LEU A 39 0.13 21.96 20.42
CA LEU A 39 -1.12 22.28 19.74
C LEU A 39 -2.28 22.40 20.73
N LYS A 40 -3.16 23.39 20.53
CA LYS A 40 -4.31 23.66 21.40
C LYS A 40 -5.61 23.80 20.62
N GLY A 41 -6.73 23.54 21.28
CA GLY A 41 -8.07 23.76 20.77
C GLY A 41 -8.47 22.90 19.57
N ASP A 42 -9.23 23.48 18.67
CA ASP A 42 -9.80 22.81 17.47
C ASP A 42 -8.72 22.27 16.52
N ILE A 43 -7.57 22.95 16.45
CA ILE A 43 -6.46 22.55 15.57
C ILE A 43 -5.87 21.22 16.07
N ALA A 44 -5.65 21.10 17.39
CA ALA A 44 -5.15 19.86 17.98
C ALA A 44 -6.07 18.67 17.68
N LEU A 45 -7.39 18.86 17.84
CA LEU A 45 -8.38 17.80 17.54
C LEU A 45 -8.36 17.38 16.07
N LYS A 46 -8.31 18.35 15.15
CA LYS A 46 -8.26 18.05 13.71
C LYS A 46 -6.95 17.37 13.30
N VAL A 47 -5.81 17.82 13.85
CA VAL A 47 -4.51 17.19 13.60
C VAL A 47 -4.50 15.75 14.12
N HIS A 48 -5.00 15.51 15.33
CA HIS A 48 -5.13 14.16 15.87
C HIS A 48 -6.05 13.26 15.04
N GLN A 49 -7.17 13.79 14.53
CA GLN A 49 -8.05 13.04 13.63
C GLN A 49 -7.31 12.62 12.35
N ILE A 50 -6.61 13.56 11.72
CA ILE A 50 -5.85 13.29 10.50
C ILE A 50 -4.74 12.27 10.77
N LEU A 51 -3.97 12.43 11.87
CA LEU A 51 -2.92 11.48 12.23
C LEU A 51 -3.46 10.07 12.52
N ASN A 52 -4.63 9.96 13.16
CA ASN A 52 -5.29 8.68 13.38
C ASN A 52 -5.72 8.02 12.05
N GLU A 53 -6.03 8.80 11.01
CA GLU A 53 -6.28 8.26 9.66
C GLU A 53 -5.01 7.69 9.02
N TYR A 54 -3.83 8.22 9.35
CA TYR A 54 -2.53 7.67 8.90
C TYR A 54 -2.10 6.42 9.68
N GLU A 55 -2.55 6.24 10.92
CA GLU A 55 -2.25 5.06 11.74
C GLU A 55 -3.13 3.84 11.41
N VAL A 56 -3.97 3.90 10.37
CA VAL A 56 -4.81 2.79 9.95
C VAL A 56 -3.94 1.69 9.31
N PRO A 57 -3.94 0.46 9.83
CA PRO A 57 -3.26 -0.65 9.20
C PRO A 57 -3.85 -0.93 7.81
N VAL A 58 -3.00 -1.25 6.84
CA VAL A 58 -3.45 -1.55 5.47
C VAL A 58 -4.42 -2.74 5.42
N ALA A 59 -4.36 -3.65 6.38
CA ALA A 59 -5.32 -4.73 6.50
C ALA A 59 -6.77 -4.26 6.67
N ALA A 60 -6.99 -3.06 7.25
CA ALA A 60 -8.33 -2.51 7.46
C ALA A 60 -8.95 -1.90 6.19
N ILE A 61 -8.12 -1.56 5.20
CA ILE A 61 -8.55 -0.96 3.91
C ILE A 61 -8.30 -1.89 2.73
N ALA A 62 -7.81 -3.10 3.00
CA ALA A 62 -7.47 -4.07 1.97
C ALA A 62 -8.70 -4.60 1.23
N VAL A 63 -8.54 -4.82 -0.07
CA VAL A 63 -9.44 -5.63 -0.88
C VAL A 63 -8.93 -7.06 -0.94
N HIS A 64 -9.84 -8.04 -1.04
CA HIS A 64 -9.48 -9.45 -0.90
C HIS A 64 -9.75 -10.30 -2.14
N ARG A 65 -10.57 -9.80 -3.08
CA ARG A 65 -10.87 -10.52 -4.32
C ARG A 65 -9.81 -10.23 -5.36
N LEU A 66 -8.75 -11.01 -5.34
CA LEU A 66 -7.58 -10.87 -6.20
C LEU A 66 -7.48 -12.04 -7.16
N LEU A 67 -6.83 -11.82 -8.29
CA LEU A 67 -6.55 -12.90 -9.24
C LEU A 67 -5.23 -13.58 -8.85
N LEU A 68 -5.34 -14.73 -8.19
CA LEU A 68 -4.22 -15.58 -7.77
C LEU A 68 -4.15 -16.79 -8.70
N LEU A 69 -3.05 -16.96 -9.43
CA LEU A 69 -2.87 -18.06 -10.38
C LEU A 69 -1.56 -18.81 -10.14
N PRO A 70 -1.56 -20.16 -10.28
CA PRO A 70 -0.34 -20.95 -10.24
C PRO A 70 0.64 -20.55 -11.34
N GLY A 71 1.94 -20.60 -11.02
CA GLY A 71 3.00 -20.18 -11.94
C GLY A 71 3.24 -21.11 -13.12
N ASP A 72 2.80 -22.36 -13.03
CA ASP A 72 2.92 -23.39 -14.06
C ASP A 72 1.88 -23.27 -15.20
N LEU A 73 0.85 -22.45 -15.00
CA LEU A 73 -0.14 -22.17 -16.04
C LEU A 73 0.50 -21.47 -17.25
N THR A 74 0.05 -21.84 -18.43
CA THR A 74 0.36 -21.09 -19.64
C THR A 74 -0.40 -19.75 -19.68
N VAL A 75 0.12 -18.80 -20.44
CA VAL A 75 -0.53 -17.50 -20.68
C VAL A 75 -1.95 -17.69 -21.24
N GLU A 76 -2.15 -18.65 -22.15
CA GLU A 76 -3.46 -18.98 -22.70
C GLU A 76 -4.45 -19.45 -21.61
N GLU A 77 -3.99 -20.34 -20.72
CA GLU A 77 -4.80 -20.83 -19.59
C GLU A 77 -5.08 -19.72 -18.57
N ALA A 78 -4.08 -18.87 -18.31
CA ALA A 78 -4.25 -17.71 -17.45
C ALA A 78 -5.31 -16.75 -17.99
N PHE A 79 -5.34 -16.51 -19.31
CA PHE A 79 -6.39 -15.70 -19.95
C PHE A 79 -7.78 -16.32 -19.81
N LYS A 80 -7.89 -17.63 -19.96
CA LYS A 80 -9.18 -18.30 -19.75
C LYS A 80 -9.68 -18.09 -18.32
N ARG A 81 -8.79 -18.23 -17.33
CA ARG A 81 -9.13 -17.97 -15.91
C ARG A 81 -9.41 -16.50 -15.64
N PHE A 82 -8.62 -15.60 -16.20
CA PHE A 82 -8.83 -14.16 -16.09
C PHE A 82 -10.25 -13.77 -16.54
N ARG A 83 -10.68 -14.20 -17.71
CA ARG A 83 -12.01 -13.88 -18.25
C ARG A 83 -13.16 -14.35 -17.35
N LEU A 84 -12.98 -15.45 -16.65
CA LEU A 84 -13.99 -16.01 -15.75
C LEU A 84 -13.98 -15.31 -14.38
N GLN A 85 -12.82 -14.94 -13.86
CA GLN A 85 -12.64 -14.47 -12.49
C GLN A 85 -12.58 -12.94 -12.38
N ALA A 86 -12.05 -12.23 -13.39
CA ALA A 86 -11.89 -10.79 -13.37
C ALA A 86 -13.17 -10.00 -13.01
N PRO A 87 -14.37 -10.40 -13.48
CA PRO A 87 -15.61 -9.71 -13.07
C PRO A 87 -15.92 -9.80 -11.56
N LEU A 88 -15.26 -10.72 -10.86
CA LEU A 88 -15.42 -10.93 -9.42
C LEU A 88 -14.27 -10.34 -8.60
N CYS A 89 -13.21 -9.86 -9.26
CA CYS A 89 -12.02 -9.32 -8.61
C CYS A 89 -12.12 -7.82 -8.40
N ASP A 90 -11.56 -7.35 -7.28
CA ASP A 90 -11.44 -5.93 -6.97
C ASP A 90 -10.23 -5.30 -7.68
N VAL A 91 -9.18 -6.09 -7.92
CA VAL A 91 -7.96 -5.69 -8.67
C VAL A 91 -7.82 -6.60 -9.88
N THR A 92 -7.85 -5.99 -11.07
CA THR A 92 -7.74 -6.70 -12.36
C THR A 92 -6.51 -6.33 -13.17
N MET A 93 -5.71 -5.38 -12.67
CA MET A 93 -4.50 -4.92 -13.37
C MET A 93 -3.31 -5.87 -13.21
N TYR A 94 -3.34 -6.72 -12.19
CA TYR A 94 -2.28 -7.65 -11.86
C TYR A 94 -2.81 -9.06 -11.66
N VAL A 95 -2.03 -10.03 -12.16
CA VAL A 95 -2.13 -11.44 -11.82
C VAL A 95 -1.05 -11.74 -10.79
N TYR A 96 -1.43 -12.12 -9.60
CA TYR A 96 -0.49 -12.54 -8.57
C TYR A 96 -0.16 -14.03 -8.77
N VAL A 97 1.11 -14.32 -9.02
CA VAL A 97 1.56 -15.69 -9.29
C VAL A 97 1.92 -16.34 -7.97
N ILE A 98 1.27 -17.46 -7.68
CA ILE A 98 1.45 -18.24 -6.45
C ILE A 98 2.15 -19.56 -6.71
N GLY A 99 2.88 -20.03 -5.70
CA GLY A 99 3.50 -21.36 -5.71
C GLY A 99 2.56 -22.45 -5.17
N ALA A 100 3.12 -23.65 -4.97
CA ALA A 100 2.36 -24.84 -4.54
C ALA A 100 1.79 -24.69 -3.12
N GLU A 101 2.45 -23.95 -2.25
CA GLU A 101 2.00 -23.64 -0.88
C GLU A 101 1.23 -22.33 -0.79
N HIS A 102 0.74 -21.80 -1.92
CA HIS A 102 0.01 -20.53 -2.06
C HIS A 102 0.84 -19.27 -1.70
N GLU A 103 2.15 -19.40 -1.59
CA GLU A 103 3.06 -18.28 -1.38
C GLU A 103 3.20 -17.41 -2.64
N LEU A 104 3.32 -16.10 -2.48
CA LEU A 104 3.54 -15.17 -3.58
C LEU A 104 4.93 -15.36 -4.20
N ARG A 105 4.97 -15.74 -5.48
CA ARG A 105 6.19 -15.96 -6.28
C ARG A 105 6.52 -14.78 -7.17
N GLY A 106 5.51 -14.07 -7.65
CA GLY A 106 5.68 -12.97 -8.57
C GLY A 106 4.37 -12.29 -8.93
N VAL A 107 4.46 -11.33 -9.81
CA VAL A 107 3.32 -10.60 -10.37
C VAL A 107 3.48 -10.47 -11.88
N VAL A 108 2.38 -10.53 -12.61
CA VAL A 108 2.31 -10.23 -14.05
C VAL A 108 1.33 -9.09 -14.24
N ASP A 109 1.78 -7.98 -14.85
CA ASP A 109 0.87 -6.91 -15.28
C ASP A 109 0.00 -7.41 -16.43
N ILE A 110 -1.24 -6.94 -16.48
CA ILE A 110 -2.18 -7.36 -17.52
C ILE A 110 -1.67 -7.02 -18.94
N ASN A 111 -0.92 -5.93 -19.09
CA ASN A 111 -0.33 -5.58 -20.39
C ASN A 111 0.81 -6.53 -20.77
N GLU A 112 1.62 -6.99 -19.80
CA GLU A 112 2.64 -8.02 -20.04
C GLU A 112 1.99 -9.34 -20.42
N LEU A 113 0.92 -9.73 -19.72
CA LEU A 113 0.16 -10.93 -20.04
C LEU A 113 -0.41 -10.88 -21.46
N LEU A 114 -0.93 -9.71 -21.90
CA LEU A 114 -1.50 -9.50 -23.24
C LEU A 114 -0.46 -9.62 -24.38
N GLN A 115 0.80 -9.27 -24.09
CA GLN A 115 1.90 -9.27 -25.07
C GLN A 115 2.71 -10.58 -25.09
N ALA A 116 2.55 -11.40 -24.07
CA ALA A 116 3.33 -12.63 -23.91
C ALA A 116 2.90 -13.73 -24.90
N ASP A 117 3.84 -14.63 -25.23
CA ASP A 117 3.53 -15.82 -26.01
C ASP A 117 2.51 -16.69 -25.26
N PRO A 118 1.39 -17.08 -25.89
CA PRO A 118 0.35 -17.93 -25.27
C PRO A 118 0.85 -19.23 -24.67
N ARG A 119 1.97 -19.76 -25.15
CA ARG A 119 2.58 -21.02 -24.69
C ARG A 119 3.54 -20.82 -23.53
N SER A 120 4.00 -19.61 -23.26
CA SER A 120 4.86 -19.32 -22.11
C SER A 120 4.12 -19.57 -20.80
N ARG A 121 4.86 -19.98 -19.76
CA ARG A 121 4.30 -20.14 -18.41
C ARG A 121 4.36 -18.81 -17.66
N LEU A 122 3.44 -18.60 -16.72
CA LEU A 122 3.42 -17.39 -15.90
C LEU A 122 4.74 -17.19 -15.13
N GLU A 123 5.34 -18.28 -14.62
CA GLU A 123 6.65 -18.22 -13.93
C GLU A 123 7.82 -17.76 -14.79
N GLN A 124 7.70 -17.80 -16.11
CA GLN A 124 8.71 -17.35 -17.07
C GLN A 124 8.60 -15.84 -17.38
N ILE A 125 7.37 -15.29 -17.29
CA ILE A 125 7.09 -13.89 -17.63
C ILE A 125 6.89 -13.01 -16.41
N MET A 126 6.68 -13.58 -15.21
CA MET A 126 6.42 -12.83 -13.99
C MET A 126 7.60 -11.99 -13.52
N THR A 127 7.34 -10.83 -12.98
CA THR A 127 8.26 -10.04 -12.17
C THR A 127 8.38 -10.67 -10.79
N ARG A 128 9.58 -11.15 -10.44
CA ARG A 128 9.84 -11.87 -9.17
C ARG A 128 10.05 -10.93 -7.98
N THR A 129 10.63 -9.76 -8.24
CA THR A 129 10.88 -8.76 -7.18
C THR A 129 9.62 -7.95 -6.96
N VAL A 130 8.72 -8.47 -6.13
CA VAL A 130 7.44 -7.81 -5.81
C VAL A 130 7.58 -6.99 -4.55
N VAL A 131 7.21 -5.71 -4.64
CA VAL A 131 7.03 -4.84 -3.47
C VAL A 131 5.75 -5.28 -2.77
N VAL A 132 5.84 -5.58 -1.49
CA VAL A 132 4.72 -6.09 -0.68
C VAL A 132 4.59 -5.27 0.60
N LEU A 133 3.38 -5.28 1.17
CA LEU A 133 3.08 -4.75 2.49
C LEU A 133 2.78 -5.89 3.45
N SER A 134 3.01 -5.67 4.72
CA SER A 134 2.54 -6.54 5.81
C SER A 134 1.12 -6.11 6.22
N PRO A 135 0.29 -6.99 6.79
CA PRO A 135 -1.02 -6.59 7.31
C PRO A 135 -0.98 -5.45 8.33
N SER A 136 0.14 -5.33 9.05
CA SER A 136 0.37 -4.28 10.06
C SER A 136 1.05 -3.03 9.49
N SER A 137 1.45 -3.01 8.23
CA SER A 137 1.94 -1.79 7.58
C SER A 137 0.89 -0.70 7.63
N LEU A 138 1.31 0.54 7.78
CA LEU A 138 0.40 1.67 7.88
C LEU A 138 0.05 2.24 6.50
N ARG A 139 -1.06 2.95 6.44
CA ARG A 139 -1.55 3.59 5.22
C ARG A 139 -0.53 4.55 4.59
N ASP A 140 0.18 5.34 5.39
CA ASP A 140 1.23 6.25 4.92
C ASP A 140 2.39 5.53 4.24
N GLU A 141 2.75 4.33 4.73
CA GLU A 141 3.75 3.44 4.12
C GLU A 141 3.30 3.01 2.71
N ALA A 142 2.03 2.63 2.57
CA ALA A 142 1.44 2.29 1.27
C ALA A 142 1.43 3.51 0.33
N GLU A 143 1.00 4.69 0.81
CA GLU A 143 0.98 5.92 0.03
C GLU A 143 2.38 6.34 -0.45
N ALA A 144 3.41 6.20 0.38
CA ALA A 144 4.79 6.45 -0.01
C ALA A 144 5.24 5.53 -1.14
N LEU A 145 4.87 4.24 -1.10
CA LEU A 145 5.17 3.28 -2.16
C LEU A 145 4.40 3.60 -3.46
N PHE A 146 3.13 3.96 -3.37
CA PHE A 146 2.36 4.39 -4.54
C PHE A 146 2.98 5.62 -5.21
N ARG A 147 3.34 6.64 -4.45
CA ARG A 147 4.00 7.86 -4.97
C ARG A 147 5.37 7.55 -5.61
N LYS A 148 6.14 6.65 -5.02
CA LYS A 148 7.49 6.32 -5.49
C LYS A 148 7.50 5.47 -6.75
N TYR A 149 6.62 4.47 -6.82
CA TYR A 149 6.67 3.44 -7.88
C TYR A 149 5.52 3.52 -8.86
N HIS A 150 4.52 4.37 -8.62
CA HIS A 150 3.32 4.53 -9.44
C HIS A 150 2.55 3.20 -9.65
N PHE A 151 2.58 2.32 -8.67
CA PHE A 151 1.79 1.08 -8.68
C PHE A 151 0.29 1.39 -8.74
N ARG A 152 -0.50 0.44 -9.20
CA ARG A 152 -1.96 0.49 -9.22
C ARG A 152 -2.59 -0.33 -8.10
N ALA A 153 -1.83 -1.26 -7.55
CA ALA A 153 -2.15 -2.02 -6.36
C ALA A 153 -0.86 -2.60 -5.77
N ILE A 154 -0.82 -2.80 -4.45
CA ILE A 154 0.30 -3.40 -3.75
C ILE A 154 -0.24 -4.58 -2.95
N PRO A 155 0.28 -5.81 -3.14
CA PRO A 155 -0.18 -6.97 -2.40
C PRO A 155 0.25 -6.92 -0.94
N ILE A 156 -0.65 -7.35 -0.07
CA ILE A 156 -0.39 -7.56 1.34
C ILE A 156 -0.13 -9.04 1.55
N VAL A 157 0.99 -9.37 2.19
CA VAL A 157 1.37 -10.75 2.46
C VAL A 157 1.60 -10.99 3.94
N ASP A 158 1.25 -12.19 4.39
CA ASP A 158 1.54 -12.64 5.74
C ASP A 158 3.02 -13.07 5.90
N ARG A 159 3.38 -13.58 7.09
CA ARG A 159 4.74 -14.03 7.40
C ARG A 159 5.18 -15.24 6.55
N SER A 160 4.26 -16.03 6.06
CA SER A 160 4.49 -17.17 5.16
C SER A 160 4.46 -16.76 3.68
N ARG A 161 4.37 -15.45 3.41
CA ARG A 161 4.23 -14.88 2.05
C ARG A 161 2.93 -15.23 1.33
N HIS A 162 1.89 -15.68 2.04
CA HIS A 162 0.57 -15.82 1.42
C HIS A 162 -0.06 -14.46 1.18
N VAL A 163 -0.68 -14.29 0.03
CA VAL A 163 -1.40 -13.06 -0.30
C VAL A 163 -2.71 -13.03 0.49
N VAL A 164 -2.82 -12.06 1.39
CA VAL A 164 -4.01 -11.88 2.25
C VAL A 164 -4.92 -10.74 1.78
N GLY A 165 -4.45 -9.92 0.85
CA GLY A 165 -5.19 -8.81 0.28
C GLY A 165 -4.30 -7.94 -0.60
N ALA A 166 -4.83 -6.80 -1.03
CA ALA A 166 -4.09 -5.72 -1.69
C ALA A 166 -4.70 -4.35 -1.33
N VAL A 167 -3.91 -3.31 -1.46
CA VAL A 167 -4.33 -1.92 -1.42
C VAL A 167 -4.04 -1.24 -2.73
#